data_046d704ea4ce714739fdbcecf009faf0
#
_entry.id   046d704ea4ce714739fdbcecf009faf0
#
_cell.length_a   1.000
_cell.length_b   1.000
_cell.length_c   1.000
_cell.angle_alpha   90.00
_cell.angle_beta   90.00
_cell.angle_gamma   90.00
#
_symmetry.space_group_name_H-M   'P 1'
#
loop_
_entity.id
_entity.type
_entity.pdbx_description
1 polymer ?
#
loop_
_entity_poly.entity_id
_entity_poly.type
_entity_poly.pdbx_seq_one_letter_code
_entity_poly.pdbx_strand_id
1 'polypeptide(L)'
;DADKAGDYNLSNIDLINHRGEAVDLKYVVVEMNIYESIYKNAVTGSIVITDAKNQIGRLEVQGLERIAFKLASPGITDAEDLLDASVETGEPFHVYKITDRKQVNQGLLVYTLHFASREFMRNLRTKVSQAYNGRLDMAVQKILRDEKYIDTRKRLKYEKTGNSDKIVI
;
A
#
# COMPACT_ATOMS: atom_id res chain seq x y z
N ASP A 1 17.53 -11.82 -13.62
CA ASP A 1 16.43 -12.06 -14.55
C ASP A 1 15.53 -13.12 -13.93
N ALA A 2 14.27 -12.78 -13.73
CA ALA A 2 13.26 -13.66 -13.15
C ALA A 2 12.64 -14.49 -14.29
N ASP A 3 13.05 -15.74 -14.43
CA ASP A 3 12.68 -16.59 -15.57
C ASP A 3 11.74 -17.74 -15.21
N LYS A 4 11.39 -17.91 -13.93
CA LYS A 4 10.59 -19.05 -13.45
C LYS A 4 9.31 -18.60 -12.77
N ALA A 5 8.29 -19.46 -12.81
CA ALA A 5 7.07 -19.25 -12.02
C ALA A 5 7.43 -19.16 -10.52
N GLY A 6 7.03 -18.07 -9.89
CA GLY A 6 7.38 -17.75 -8.51
C GLY A 6 8.55 -16.77 -8.34
N ASP A 7 9.30 -16.49 -9.40
CA ASP A 7 10.28 -15.41 -9.38
C ASP A 7 9.57 -14.04 -9.34
N TYR A 8 10.25 -13.03 -8.82
CA TYR A 8 9.75 -11.65 -8.81
C TYR A 8 10.92 -10.67 -8.94
N ASN A 9 10.63 -9.52 -9.50
CA ASN A 9 11.53 -8.37 -9.53
C ASN A 9 11.06 -7.35 -8.51
N LEU A 10 11.81 -7.20 -7.43
CA LEU A 10 11.59 -6.20 -6.41
C LEU A 10 12.68 -5.14 -6.53
N SER A 11 12.30 -3.94 -6.95
CA SER A 11 13.20 -2.80 -6.96
C SER A 11 13.02 -2.03 -5.67
N ASN A 12 14.08 -1.55 -5.09
CA ASN A 12 14.18 -0.71 -3.90
C ASN A 12 13.03 -0.94 -2.88
N ILE A 13 13.34 -1.08 -1.65
CA ILE A 13 12.35 -1.03 -0.57
C ILE A 13 12.82 0.07 0.37
N ASP A 14 12.14 1.20 0.33
CA ASP A 14 12.51 2.36 1.14
C ASP A 14 11.47 2.60 2.23
N LEU A 15 11.92 2.70 3.46
CA LEU A 15 11.12 3.22 4.57
C LEU A 15 11.35 4.73 4.68
N ILE A 16 10.28 5.49 4.53
CA ILE A 16 10.30 6.96 4.48
C ILE A 16 9.60 7.49 5.71
N ASN A 17 10.27 8.34 6.48
CA ASN A 17 9.70 8.97 7.66
C ASN A 17 8.84 10.20 7.31
N HIS A 18 8.26 10.83 8.33
CA HIS A 18 7.41 12.02 8.19
C HIS A 18 8.16 13.25 7.65
N ARG A 19 9.51 13.27 7.74
CA ARG A 19 10.36 14.34 7.20
C ARG A 19 10.77 14.10 5.76
N GLY A 20 10.44 12.94 5.18
CA GLY A 20 10.84 12.54 3.85
C GLY A 20 12.24 11.90 3.78
N GLU A 21 12.86 11.61 4.93
CA GLU A 21 14.11 10.87 4.98
C GLU A 21 13.83 9.39 4.70
N ALA A 22 14.61 8.80 3.79
CA ALA A 22 14.45 7.42 3.35
C ALA A 22 15.58 6.53 3.84
N VAL A 23 15.26 5.31 4.22
CA VAL A 23 16.22 4.25 4.50
C VAL A 23 15.91 3.05 3.63
N ASP A 24 16.92 2.60 2.87
CA ASP A 24 16.84 1.39 2.07
C ASP A 24 16.82 0.16 2.98
N LEU A 25 15.75 -0.62 2.85
CA LEU A 25 15.52 -1.86 3.59
C LEU A 25 15.91 -3.12 2.82
N LYS A 26 16.40 -3.01 1.58
CA LYS A 26 16.63 -4.14 0.67
C LYS A 26 17.45 -5.29 1.29
N TYR A 27 18.43 -4.94 2.09
CA TYR A 27 19.36 -5.92 2.69
C TYR A 27 18.95 -6.40 4.08
N VAL A 28 17.89 -5.85 4.64
CA VAL A 28 17.40 -6.17 5.99
C VAL A 28 16.03 -6.83 5.99
N VAL A 29 15.38 -6.87 4.85
CA VAL A 29 14.10 -7.57 4.66
C VAL A 29 14.34 -9.07 4.59
N VAL A 30 13.60 -9.82 5.40
CA VAL A 30 13.60 -11.28 5.44
C VAL A 30 12.42 -11.85 4.68
N GLU A 31 11.27 -11.23 4.81
CA GLU A 31 10.02 -11.69 4.23
C GLU A 31 9.13 -10.49 3.91
N MET A 32 8.41 -10.57 2.80
CA MET A 32 7.41 -9.58 2.41
C MET A 32 6.16 -10.29 1.92
N ASN A 33 5.02 -9.92 2.48
CA ASN A 33 3.71 -10.44 2.09
C ASN A 33 2.82 -9.29 1.62
N ILE A 34 2.12 -9.50 0.51
CA ILE A 34 1.15 -8.57 -0.05
C ILE A 34 -0.18 -9.29 -0.20
N TYR A 35 -1.23 -8.66 0.30
CA TYR A 35 -2.59 -9.20 0.30
C TYR A 35 -3.50 -8.31 -0.53
N GLU A 36 -4.00 -8.88 -1.61
CA GLU A 36 -4.96 -8.26 -2.50
C GLU A 36 -6.23 -9.11 -2.59
N SER A 37 -7.39 -8.46 -2.70
CA SER A 37 -8.67 -9.14 -2.79
C SER A 37 -9.64 -8.31 -3.62
N ILE A 38 -10.39 -8.96 -4.51
CA ILE A 38 -11.46 -8.33 -5.30
C ILE A 38 -12.61 -7.81 -4.44
N TYR A 39 -12.71 -8.27 -3.19
CA TYR A 39 -13.75 -7.84 -2.23
C TYR A 39 -13.31 -6.66 -1.36
N LYS A 40 -12.10 -6.14 -1.54
CA LYS A 40 -11.56 -5.03 -0.79
C LYS A 40 -11.05 -3.94 -1.73
N ASN A 41 -11.28 -2.71 -1.35
CA ASN A 41 -10.80 -1.53 -2.10
C ASN A 41 -9.34 -1.15 -1.79
N ALA A 42 -8.64 -1.97 -1.03
CA ALA A 42 -7.30 -1.64 -0.54
C ALA A 42 -6.37 -2.84 -0.60
N VAL A 43 -5.11 -2.57 -0.85
CA VAL A 43 -4.01 -3.53 -0.73
C VAL A 43 -3.39 -3.38 0.66
N THR A 44 -3.09 -4.49 1.31
CA THR A 44 -2.41 -4.54 2.60
C THR A 44 -1.20 -5.46 2.52
N GLY A 45 -0.27 -5.34 3.45
CA GLY A 45 0.88 -6.23 3.48
C GLY A 45 1.63 -6.17 4.80
N SER A 46 2.64 -7.01 4.88
CA SER A 46 3.57 -7.06 6.00
C SER A 46 4.99 -7.30 5.50
N ILE A 47 5.95 -6.78 6.23
CA ILE A 47 7.37 -6.95 5.95
C ILE A 47 8.08 -7.28 7.25
N VAL A 48 8.86 -8.36 7.24
CA VAL A 48 9.69 -8.78 8.37
C VAL A 48 11.10 -8.24 8.15
N ILE A 49 11.63 -7.53 9.12
CA ILE A 49 12.90 -6.84 9.05
C ILE A 49 13.82 -7.31 10.16
N THR A 50 15.10 -7.53 9.82
CA THR A 50 16.18 -7.72 10.77
C THR A 50 17.03 -6.45 10.83
N ASP A 51 17.05 -5.80 11.98
CA ASP A 51 17.72 -4.51 12.17
C ASP A 51 18.90 -4.62 13.15
N ALA A 52 20.11 -4.78 12.60
CA ALA A 52 21.34 -4.84 13.38
C ALA A 52 21.91 -3.44 13.70
N LYS A 53 21.47 -2.40 13.00
CA LYS A 53 22.00 -1.04 13.13
C LYS A 53 21.05 -0.07 13.83
N ASN A 54 19.92 -0.59 14.33
CA ASN A 54 18.84 0.23 14.90
C ASN A 54 18.40 1.37 13.96
N GLN A 55 18.25 1.04 12.67
CA GLN A 55 17.89 2.01 11.64
C GLN A 55 16.52 2.64 11.90
N ILE A 56 15.56 1.84 12.34
CA ILE A 56 14.23 2.34 12.71
C ILE A 56 14.27 3.26 13.93
N GLY A 57 15.12 2.97 14.91
CA GLY A 57 15.29 3.87 16.03
C GLY A 57 15.86 5.24 15.61
N ARG A 58 16.70 5.26 14.57
CA ARG A 58 17.27 6.50 14.02
C ARG A 58 16.26 7.31 13.20
N LEU A 59 15.30 6.67 12.57
CA LEU A 59 14.27 7.34 11.76
C LEU A 59 13.18 8.02 12.59
N GLU A 60 13.23 7.92 13.93
CA GLU A 60 12.20 8.48 14.81
C GLU A 60 10.78 8.07 14.36
N VAL A 61 10.56 6.76 14.23
CA VAL A 61 9.28 6.18 13.77
C VAL A 61 8.14 6.63 14.67
N GLN A 62 7.18 7.36 14.12
CA GLN A 62 6.06 7.98 14.83
C GLN A 62 4.69 7.48 14.38
N GLY A 63 4.62 6.53 13.41
CA GLY A 63 3.38 6.02 12.84
C GLY A 63 2.87 6.79 11.62
N LEU A 64 3.72 7.61 11.01
CA LEU A 64 3.47 8.35 9.76
C LEU A 64 4.38 7.87 8.62
N GLU A 65 5.10 6.79 8.84
CA GLU A 65 6.05 6.23 7.89
C GLU A 65 5.32 5.64 6.69
N ARG A 66 6.03 5.65 5.57
CA ARG A 66 5.58 5.06 4.32
C ARG A 66 6.60 4.07 3.81
N ILE A 67 6.14 3.03 3.14
CA ILE A 67 7.00 2.07 2.43
C ILE A 67 6.81 2.31 0.94
N ALA A 68 7.93 2.56 0.25
CA ALA A 68 7.98 2.69 -1.19
C ALA A 68 8.70 1.49 -1.80
N PHE A 69 8.13 0.89 -2.85
CA PHE A 69 8.71 -0.20 -3.61
C PHE A 69 8.04 -0.36 -4.98
N LYS A 70 8.69 -1.11 -5.87
CA LYS A 70 8.07 -1.61 -7.11
C LYS A 70 8.21 -3.11 -7.16
N LEU A 71 7.12 -3.80 -7.43
CA LEU A 71 7.07 -5.24 -7.55
C LEU A 71 6.51 -5.64 -8.91
N ALA A 72 7.27 -6.44 -9.64
CA ALA A 72 6.88 -7.02 -10.91
C ALA A 72 6.97 -8.53 -10.87
N SER A 73 6.02 -9.21 -11.50
CA SER A 73 6.14 -10.63 -11.82
C SER A 73 6.94 -10.84 -13.11
N PRO A 74 7.66 -11.95 -13.25
CA PRO A 74 8.38 -12.26 -14.49
C PRO A 74 7.43 -12.32 -15.69
N GLY A 75 7.89 -11.78 -16.81
CA GLY A 75 7.11 -11.78 -18.05
C GLY A 75 6.02 -10.72 -18.12
N ILE A 76 5.77 -9.97 -17.06
CA ILE A 76 4.90 -8.81 -17.07
C ILE A 76 5.74 -7.59 -17.47
N THR A 77 5.57 -7.14 -18.71
CA THR A 77 6.26 -5.97 -19.26
C THR A 77 5.40 -4.71 -19.23
N ASP A 78 4.08 -4.89 -19.06
CA ASP A 78 3.15 -3.77 -19.07
C ASP A 78 3.18 -3.04 -17.73
N ALA A 79 3.42 -1.74 -17.79
CA ALA A 79 3.42 -0.87 -16.61
C ALA A 79 2.07 -0.87 -15.84
N GLU A 80 1.00 -1.35 -16.49
CA GLU A 80 -0.35 -1.45 -15.89
C GLU A 80 -0.47 -2.62 -14.89
N ASP A 81 0.37 -3.65 -15.03
CA ASP A 81 0.33 -4.87 -14.21
C ASP A 81 1.42 -4.89 -13.12
N LEU A 82 2.16 -3.78 -13.02
CA LEU A 82 3.16 -3.56 -12.00
C LEU A 82 2.52 -3.02 -10.72
N LEU A 83 2.85 -3.62 -9.57
CA LEU A 83 2.52 -2.99 -8.29
C LEU A 83 3.55 -1.89 -7.99
N ASP A 84 3.17 -0.67 -8.32
CA ASP A 84 4.00 0.51 -8.14
C ASP A 84 3.57 1.31 -6.90
N ALA A 85 4.35 1.20 -5.83
CA ALA A 85 4.24 1.99 -4.61
C ALA A 85 5.44 2.93 -4.44
N SER A 86 6.12 3.31 -5.52
CA SER A 86 7.25 4.24 -5.47
C SER A 86 6.82 5.68 -5.25
N VAL A 87 7.76 6.51 -4.87
CA VAL A 87 7.52 7.95 -4.65
C VAL A 87 7.34 8.69 -5.98
N GLU A 88 8.03 8.25 -7.04
CA GLU A 88 8.11 8.96 -8.31
C GLU A 88 6.86 8.73 -9.18
N THR A 89 6.38 7.51 -9.26
CA THR A 89 5.34 7.11 -10.22
C THR A 89 4.12 6.47 -9.57
N GLY A 90 4.28 5.95 -8.37
CA GLY A 90 3.23 5.32 -7.59
C GLY A 90 2.78 6.14 -6.39
N GLU A 91 2.21 5.45 -5.42
CA GLU A 91 1.85 6.02 -4.12
C GLU A 91 2.34 5.10 -3.00
N PRO A 92 3.33 5.54 -2.19
CA PRO A 92 3.87 4.75 -1.09
C PRO A 92 2.79 4.30 -0.11
N PHE A 93 2.91 3.08 0.39
CA PHE A 93 1.99 2.52 1.35
C PHE A 93 2.27 3.07 2.76
N HIS A 94 1.23 3.22 3.55
CA HIS A 94 1.33 3.70 4.92
C HIS A 94 1.60 2.55 5.88
N VAL A 95 2.62 2.70 6.73
CA VAL A 95 2.83 1.81 7.86
C VAL A 95 1.84 2.18 8.95
N TYR A 96 1.04 1.21 9.41
CA TYR A 96 0.00 1.46 10.40
C TYR A 96 0.17 0.66 11.69
N LYS A 97 1.07 -0.33 11.68
CA LYS A 97 1.30 -1.19 12.85
C LYS A 97 2.69 -1.81 12.82
N ILE A 98 3.30 -1.95 13.98
CA ILE A 98 4.54 -2.71 14.20
C ILE A 98 4.23 -3.82 15.19
N THR A 99 4.63 -5.05 14.86
CA THR A 99 4.45 -6.23 15.73
C THR A 99 5.72 -7.05 15.83
N ASP A 100 5.68 -8.06 16.68
CA ASP A 100 6.70 -9.10 16.82
C ASP A 100 8.12 -8.57 17.08
N ARG A 101 8.19 -7.40 17.74
CA ARG A 101 9.48 -6.81 18.08
C ARG A 101 10.20 -7.66 19.11
N LYS A 102 11.25 -8.34 18.66
CA LYS A 102 12.08 -9.23 19.48
C LYS A 102 13.56 -8.88 19.31
N GLN A 103 14.27 -8.89 20.40
CA GLN A 103 15.73 -8.87 20.36
C GLN A 103 16.22 -10.32 20.30
N VAL A 104 16.88 -10.68 19.21
CA VAL A 104 17.38 -12.04 18.96
C VAL A 104 18.74 -12.23 19.60
N ASN A 105 19.63 -11.22 19.47
CA ASN A 105 20.96 -11.19 20.06
C ASN A 105 21.31 -9.76 20.49
N GLN A 106 22.49 -9.58 21.14
CA GLN A 106 22.98 -8.24 21.43
C GLN A 106 23.15 -7.45 20.13
N GLY A 107 22.25 -6.48 19.91
CA GLY A 107 22.26 -5.59 18.75
C GLY A 107 21.44 -6.01 17.54
N LEU A 108 20.77 -7.20 17.54
CA LEU A 108 19.89 -7.63 16.46
C LEU A 108 18.43 -7.57 16.88
N LEU A 109 17.67 -6.69 16.28
CA LEU A 109 16.21 -6.60 16.44
C LEU A 109 15.51 -7.23 15.23
N VAL A 110 14.43 -7.94 15.49
CA VAL A 110 13.49 -8.43 14.46
C VAL A 110 12.12 -7.85 14.76
N TYR A 111 11.43 -7.38 13.75
CA TYR A 111 10.07 -6.86 13.89
C TYR A 111 9.32 -6.93 12.56
N THR A 112 8.02 -6.88 12.63
CA THR A 112 7.12 -6.88 11.48
C THR A 112 6.47 -5.52 11.33
N LEU A 113 6.64 -4.89 10.18
CA LEU A 113 5.91 -3.70 9.77
C LEU A 113 4.68 -4.11 8.97
N HIS A 114 3.50 -3.65 9.36
CA HIS A 114 2.27 -3.81 8.61
C HIS A 114 1.98 -2.52 7.87
N PHE A 115 1.72 -2.65 6.59
CA PHE A 115 1.46 -1.51 5.72
C PHE A 115 0.17 -1.69 4.90
N ALA A 116 -0.37 -0.60 4.43
CA ALA A 116 -1.57 -0.59 3.62
C ALA A 116 -1.58 0.57 2.64
N SER A 117 -2.32 0.42 1.56
CA SER A 117 -2.53 1.49 0.59
C SER A 117 -3.33 2.65 1.22
N ARG A 118 -3.25 3.83 0.60
CA ARG A 118 -3.95 5.04 1.03
C ARG A 118 -5.45 4.81 1.23
N GLU A 119 -6.07 4.06 0.34
CA GLU A 119 -7.50 3.76 0.40
C GLU A 119 -7.90 3.07 1.70
N PHE A 120 -7.05 2.18 2.24
CA PHE A 120 -7.28 1.54 3.54
C PHE A 120 -7.36 2.59 4.66
N MET A 121 -6.38 3.49 4.72
CA MET A 121 -6.29 4.53 5.74
C MET A 121 -7.48 5.50 5.66
N ARG A 122 -7.89 5.83 4.44
CA ARG A 122 -9.05 6.71 4.19
C ARG A 122 -10.35 6.02 4.58
N ASN A 123 -10.52 4.76 4.21
CA ASN A 123 -11.72 3.97 4.51
C ASN A 123 -11.99 3.84 6.01
N LEU A 124 -10.95 3.77 6.85
CA LEU A 124 -11.11 3.74 8.31
C LEU A 124 -11.75 5.02 8.90
N ARG A 125 -11.60 6.15 8.21
CA ARG A 125 -12.08 7.46 8.68
C ARG A 125 -13.34 7.94 7.96
N THR A 126 -13.72 7.28 6.87
CA THR A 126 -14.75 7.75 5.96
C THR A 126 -16.00 6.90 6.10
N LYS A 127 -17.13 7.56 6.32
CA LYS A 127 -18.46 6.95 6.23
C LYS A 127 -19.22 7.66 5.13
N VAL A 128 -19.78 6.90 4.21
CA VAL A 128 -20.67 7.41 3.17
C VAL A 128 -22.09 7.16 3.61
N SER A 129 -22.90 8.21 3.66
CA SER A 129 -24.34 8.14 3.89
C SER A 129 -24.99 9.22 3.05
N GLN A 130 -25.24 8.91 1.78
CA GLN A 130 -25.74 9.86 0.81
C GLN A 130 -26.61 9.16 -0.26
N ALA A 131 -27.60 9.87 -0.76
CA ALA A 131 -28.36 9.45 -1.92
C ALA A 131 -27.73 10.00 -3.21
N TYR A 132 -27.64 9.16 -4.21
CA TYR A 132 -27.19 9.50 -5.55
C TYR A 132 -28.30 9.26 -6.55
N ASN A 133 -28.38 10.09 -7.57
CA ASN A 133 -29.31 9.93 -8.69
C ASN A 133 -28.48 9.60 -9.95
N GLY A 134 -29.02 8.74 -10.81
CA GLY A 134 -28.41 8.39 -12.07
C GLY A 134 -27.70 7.03 -12.06
N ARG A 135 -26.55 6.95 -12.70
CA ARG A 135 -25.83 5.69 -12.89
C ARG A 135 -25.01 5.30 -11.67
N LEU A 136 -25.04 4.01 -11.32
CA LEU A 136 -24.27 3.46 -10.19
C LEU A 136 -22.76 3.65 -10.35
N ASP A 137 -22.22 3.43 -11.55
CA ASP A 137 -20.79 3.61 -11.81
C ASP A 137 -20.33 5.05 -11.54
N MET A 138 -21.15 6.05 -11.80
CA MET A 138 -20.85 7.46 -11.48
C MET A 138 -20.85 7.72 -9.96
N ALA A 139 -21.80 7.11 -9.23
CA ALA A 139 -21.84 7.23 -7.78
C ALA A 139 -20.58 6.60 -7.15
N VAL A 140 -20.20 5.40 -7.60
CA VAL A 140 -18.98 4.72 -7.14
C VAL A 140 -17.73 5.54 -7.45
N GLN A 141 -17.60 6.05 -8.69
CA GLN A 141 -16.47 6.89 -9.06
C GLN A 141 -16.37 8.15 -8.18
N LYS A 142 -17.50 8.79 -7.89
CA LYS A 142 -17.53 9.96 -7.02
C LYS A 142 -17.02 9.62 -5.63
N ILE A 143 -17.46 8.51 -5.03
CA ILE A 143 -17.00 8.06 -3.71
C ILE A 143 -15.49 7.75 -3.74
N LEU A 144 -15.01 7.12 -4.80
CA LEU A 144 -13.60 6.75 -4.91
C LEU A 144 -12.68 7.96 -5.17
N ARG A 145 -13.14 8.98 -5.89
CA ARG A 145 -12.32 10.14 -6.31
C ARG A 145 -12.44 11.36 -5.42
N ASP A 146 -13.55 11.54 -4.72
CA ASP A 146 -13.80 12.73 -3.91
C ASP A 146 -12.85 12.77 -2.71
N GLU A 147 -12.20 13.93 -2.51
CA GLU A 147 -11.28 14.18 -1.38
C GLU A 147 -11.95 14.02 0.00
N LYS A 148 -13.27 14.15 0.07
CA LYS A 148 -14.04 13.91 1.31
C LYS A 148 -14.14 12.43 1.65
N TYR A 149 -13.99 11.55 0.68
CA TYR A 149 -14.16 10.11 0.83
C TYR A 149 -12.83 9.36 0.65
N ILE A 150 -12.76 8.45 -0.31
CA ILE A 150 -11.59 7.56 -0.47
C ILE A 150 -10.41 8.28 -1.09
N ASP A 151 -10.66 9.24 -1.99
CA ASP A 151 -9.62 10.05 -2.65
C ASP A 151 -8.52 9.17 -3.26
N THR A 152 -8.92 8.14 -4.01
CA THR A 152 -7.95 7.27 -4.66
C THR A 152 -7.27 7.96 -5.84
N ARG A 153 -5.98 7.78 -5.96
CA ARG A 153 -5.18 8.24 -7.11
C ARG A 153 -4.97 7.14 -8.15
N LYS A 154 -5.40 5.91 -7.86
CA LYS A 154 -5.30 4.78 -8.76
C LYS A 154 -6.14 4.97 -10.00
N ARG A 155 -5.72 4.37 -11.12
CA ARG A 155 -6.52 4.29 -12.33
C ARG A 155 -7.76 3.44 -12.08
N LEU A 156 -8.93 3.96 -12.41
CA LEU A 156 -10.20 3.23 -12.31
C LEU A 156 -10.57 2.68 -13.68
N LYS A 157 -10.76 1.36 -13.77
CA LYS A 157 -11.40 0.68 -14.90
C LYS A 157 -12.81 0.32 -14.47
N TYR A 158 -13.81 0.69 -15.27
CA TYR A 158 -15.23 0.45 -14.94
C TYR A 158 -16.05 0.30 -16.23
N GLU A 159 -17.15 -0.41 -16.10
CA GLU A 159 -18.17 -0.49 -17.14
C GLU A 159 -19.32 0.44 -16.81
N LYS A 160 -19.95 0.99 -17.85
CA LYS A 160 -21.10 1.87 -17.68
C LYS A 160 -22.30 1.06 -17.25
N THR A 161 -22.94 1.47 -16.16
CA THR A 161 -24.21 0.86 -15.69
C THR A 161 -25.43 1.56 -16.28
N GLY A 162 -26.59 0.92 -16.25
CA GLY A 162 -27.88 1.56 -16.54
C GLY A 162 -28.20 2.67 -15.52
N ASN A 163 -29.15 3.54 -15.88
CA ASN A 163 -29.66 4.54 -14.94
C ASN A 163 -30.45 3.88 -13.82
N SER A 164 -30.34 4.44 -12.64
CA SER A 164 -31.17 4.15 -11.48
C SER A 164 -31.84 5.44 -11.00
N ASP A 165 -33.09 5.38 -10.60
CA ASP A 165 -33.81 6.57 -10.14
C ASP A 165 -33.25 7.11 -8.83
N LYS A 166 -32.82 6.22 -7.96
CA LYS A 166 -32.21 6.57 -6.68
C LYS A 166 -31.31 5.45 -6.16
N ILE A 167 -30.10 5.83 -5.74
CA ILE A 167 -29.14 4.96 -5.08
C ILE A 167 -28.89 5.54 -3.69
N VAL A 168 -29.09 4.73 -2.67
CA VAL A 168 -28.81 5.10 -1.27
C VAL A 168 -27.65 4.23 -0.79
N ILE A 169 -26.58 4.85 -0.31
CA ILE A 169 -25.38 4.20 0.20
C ILE A 169 -25.14 4.67 1.63
#